data_316a9f04c7be457fcaddab3203cf348e
#
_entry.id   316a9f04c7be457fcaddab3203cf348e
#
_cell.length_a   1.000
_cell.length_b   1.000
_cell.length_c   1.000
_cell.angle_alpha   90.00
_cell.angle_beta   90.00
_cell.angle_gamma   90.00
#
_symmetry.space_group_name_H-M   'P 1'
#
loop_
_entity.id
_entity.type
_entity.pdbx_description
1 polymer ?
#
loop_
_entity_poly.entity_id
_entity_poly.type
_entity_poly.pdbx_seq_one_letter_code
_entity_poly.pdbx_strand_id
1 'polypeptide(L)'
;MRLAALLEAPHAFGSTWEREKDRSEDQWRNAVVSRTRFVAESDGEAIGTASVGEAGPGRAGSVTSFWVHPRARGKGVGDALVLATVESARAAGYDELLLWVVENNDHAQRLYERHGFQRTGATQLVRPGDDRLECEMSKSL
;
A
#
# COMPACT_ATOMS: atom_id res chain seq x y z
N MET A 1 9.01 5.52 9.73
CA MET A 1 8.82 4.40 8.76
C MET A 1 8.44 4.84 7.36
N ARG A 2 7.48 5.72 7.21
CA ARG A 2 7.05 6.21 5.87
C ARG A 2 8.20 6.84 5.07
N LEU A 3 8.97 7.75 5.69
CA LEU A 3 10.12 8.37 5.02
C LEU A 3 11.21 7.37 4.67
N ALA A 4 11.44 6.39 5.53
CA ALA A 4 12.40 5.30 5.25
C ALA A 4 11.96 4.47 4.05
N ALA A 5 10.68 4.16 3.92
CA ALA A 5 10.12 3.45 2.78
C ALA A 5 10.30 4.22 1.47
N LEU A 6 10.05 5.53 1.49
CA LEU A 6 10.22 6.38 0.31
C LEU A 6 11.69 6.49 -0.13
N LEU A 7 12.63 6.48 0.79
CA LEU A 7 14.06 6.47 0.48
C LEU A 7 14.53 5.11 -0.04
N GLU A 8 14.09 4.03 0.58
CA GLU A 8 14.53 2.66 0.25
C GLU A 8 13.97 2.20 -1.10
N ALA A 9 12.70 2.48 -1.35
CA ALA A 9 12.00 2.00 -2.55
C ALA A 9 11.25 3.13 -3.28
N PRO A 10 11.94 4.18 -3.75
CA PRO A 10 11.29 5.33 -4.37
C PRO A 10 10.50 4.96 -5.63
N HIS A 11 10.90 3.88 -6.31
CA HIS A 11 10.25 3.38 -7.51
C HIS A 11 8.89 2.70 -7.24
N ALA A 12 8.58 2.36 -5.99
CA ALA A 12 7.36 1.63 -5.64
C ALA A 12 6.20 2.53 -5.18
N PHE A 13 6.43 3.83 -5.06
CA PHE A 13 5.44 4.77 -4.51
C PHE A 13 5.10 5.88 -5.49
N GLY A 14 3.84 6.35 -5.44
CA GLY A 14 3.38 7.53 -6.18
C GLY A 14 3.87 8.85 -5.58
N SER A 15 4.22 8.86 -4.29
CA SER A 15 4.84 10.00 -3.62
C SER A 15 6.35 9.84 -3.50
N THR A 16 7.04 10.88 -3.02
CA THR A 16 8.50 10.90 -2.87
C THR A 16 8.91 11.39 -1.50
N TRP A 17 10.13 11.04 -1.09
CA TRP A 17 10.73 11.55 0.15
C TRP A 17 10.78 13.09 0.13
N GLU A 18 11.14 13.69 -1.00
CA GLU A 18 11.22 15.15 -1.15
C GLU A 18 9.87 15.83 -0.89
N ARG A 19 8.76 15.20 -1.28
CA ARG A 19 7.42 15.74 -1.06
C ARG A 19 6.94 15.61 0.39
N GLU A 20 7.44 14.63 1.13
CA GLU A 20 6.91 14.28 2.44
C GLU A 20 7.84 14.61 3.62
N LYS A 21 9.14 14.80 3.36
CA LYS A 21 10.15 15.01 4.43
C LYS A 21 9.85 16.18 5.37
N ASP A 22 9.23 17.22 4.85
CA ASP A 22 8.97 18.47 5.61
C ASP A 22 7.54 18.57 6.13
N ARG A 23 6.78 17.46 6.13
CA ARG A 23 5.44 17.45 6.71
C ARG A 23 5.47 17.83 8.18
N SER A 24 4.54 18.72 8.58
CA SER A 24 4.33 19.07 9.98
C SER A 24 3.77 17.88 10.77
N GLU A 25 3.84 17.96 12.10
CA GLU A 25 3.23 16.98 12.99
C GLU A 25 1.73 16.82 12.72
N ASP A 26 1.01 17.92 12.51
CA ASP A 26 -0.43 17.89 12.21
C ASP A 26 -0.71 17.19 10.87
N GLN A 27 0.11 17.43 9.87
CA GLN A 27 -0.02 16.74 8.57
C GLN A 27 0.21 15.24 8.73
N TRP A 28 1.18 14.80 9.52
CA TRP A 28 1.40 13.40 9.82
C TRP A 28 0.24 12.78 10.61
N ARG A 29 -0.29 13.49 11.60
CA ARG A 29 -1.46 13.03 12.38
C ARG A 29 -2.68 12.85 11.49
N ASN A 30 -2.96 13.80 10.61
CA ASN A 30 -4.08 13.73 9.67
C ASN A 30 -3.93 12.55 8.71
N ALA A 31 -2.71 12.28 8.22
CA ALA A 31 -2.45 11.15 7.36
C ALA A 31 -2.68 9.80 8.05
N VAL A 32 -2.44 9.73 9.35
CA VAL A 32 -2.68 8.52 10.15
C VAL A 32 -4.17 8.29 10.40
N VAL A 33 -4.92 9.34 10.78
CA VAL A 33 -6.34 9.18 11.16
C VAL A 33 -7.27 9.04 9.97
N SER A 34 -6.87 9.48 8.78
CA SER A 34 -7.71 9.39 7.58
C SER A 34 -7.86 7.96 7.04
N ARG A 35 -7.04 7.03 7.49
CA ARG A 35 -7.03 5.64 7.02
C ARG A 35 -6.69 4.70 8.17
N THR A 36 -7.18 3.46 8.09
CA THR A 36 -6.73 2.41 9.01
C THR A 36 -5.34 1.95 8.61
N ARG A 37 -4.41 1.99 9.54
CA ARG A 37 -3.02 1.64 9.29
C ARG A 37 -2.60 0.42 10.10
N PHE A 38 -1.89 -0.48 9.45
CA PHE A 38 -1.27 -1.64 10.06
C PHE A 38 0.24 -1.48 10.07
N VAL A 39 0.86 -1.90 11.16
CA VAL A 39 2.31 -1.92 11.32
C VAL A 39 2.71 -3.32 11.74
N ALA A 40 3.63 -3.94 10.99
CA ALA A 40 4.26 -5.18 11.38
C ALA A 40 5.50 -4.86 12.21
N GLU A 41 5.62 -5.50 13.37
CA GLU A 41 6.75 -5.31 14.27
C GLU A 41 7.46 -6.63 14.54
N SER A 42 8.76 -6.55 14.73
CA SER A 42 9.60 -7.66 15.18
C SER A 42 10.63 -7.12 16.17
N ASP A 43 10.69 -7.72 17.35
CA ASP A 43 11.62 -7.30 18.42
C ASP A 43 11.55 -5.80 18.75
N GLY A 44 10.33 -5.24 18.74
CA GLY A 44 10.09 -3.83 19.03
C GLY A 44 10.38 -2.87 17.87
N GLU A 45 10.78 -3.38 16.70
CA GLU A 45 11.05 -2.57 15.53
C GLU A 45 9.95 -2.72 14.47
N ALA A 46 9.54 -1.60 13.86
CA ALA A 46 8.61 -1.60 12.73
C ALA A 46 9.32 -2.11 11.47
N ILE A 47 8.82 -3.19 10.90
CA ILE A 47 9.41 -3.86 9.74
C ILE A 47 8.50 -3.85 8.50
N GLY A 48 7.31 -3.33 8.61
CA GLY A 48 6.40 -3.21 7.48
C GLY A 48 5.17 -2.39 7.81
N THR A 49 4.46 -1.94 6.80
CA THR A 49 3.25 -1.14 6.94
C THR A 49 2.31 -1.35 5.76
N ALA A 50 1.03 -1.15 6.02
CA ALA A 50 0.00 -1.06 4.99
C ALA A 50 -1.16 -0.21 5.54
N SER A 51 -1.94 0.42 4.67
CA SER A 51 -3.13 1.14 5.10
C SER A 51 -4.32 0.87 4.20
N VAL A 52 -5.51 0.97 4.77
CA VAL A 52 -6.80 0.79 4.09
C VAL A 52 -7.68 2.01 4.33
N GLY A 53 -8.36 2.45 3.29
CA GLY A 53 -9.36 3.53 3.37
C GLY A 53 -10.28 3.47 2.17
N GLU A 54 -11.16 4.46 2.04
CA GLU A 54 -12.07 4.54 0.91
C GLU A 54 -11.32 4.73 -0.41
N ALA A 55 -11.81 4.09 -1.46
CA ALA A 55 -11.29 4.23 -2.83
C ALA A 55 -12.05 5.26 -3.67
N GLY A 56 -12.86 6.11 -3.04
CA GLY A 56 -13.73 7.08 -3.70
C GLY A 56 -15.19 6.73 -3.49
N PRO A 57 -16.12 7.28 -4.29
CA PRO A 57 -17.54 6.98 -4.16
C PRO A 57 -17.82 5.49 -4.40
N GLY A 58 -18.75 4.92 -3.62
CA GLY A 58 -19.12 3.51 -3.69
C GLY A 58 -18.60 2.70 -2.51
N ARG A 59 -18.69 1.37 -2.62
CA ARG A 59 -18.32 0.43 -1.54
C ARG A 59 -16.97 -0.25 -1.79
N ALA A 60 -16.04 0.48 -2.38
CA ALA A 60 -14.68 0.01 -2.58
C ALA A 60 -13.73 0.60 -1.56
N GLY A 61 -12.83 -0.23 -1.04
CA GLY A 61 -11.68 0.19 -0.26
C GLY A 61 -10.42 0.21 -1.11
N SER A 62 -9.39 0.87 -0.64
CA SER A 62 -8.07 0.84 -1.29
C SER A 62 -6.96 0.59 -0.31
N VAL A 63 -5.96 -0.16 -0.75
CA VAL A 63 -4.71 -0.39 -0.02
C VAL A 63 -3.68 0.62 -0.50
N THR A 64 -3.03 1.29 0.43
CA THR A 64 -1.93 2.22 0.13
C THR A 64 -0.80 2.07 1.15
N SER A 65 0.31 2.72 0.90
CA SER A 65 1.47 2.74 1.81
C SER A 65 1.97 1.35 2.19
N PHE A 66 1.86 0.39 1.28
CA PHE A 66 2.30 -0.98 1.49
C PHE A 66 3.82 -1.07 1.33
N TRP A 67 4.49 -1.50 2.38
CA TRP A 67 5.94 -1.62 2.36
C TRP A 67 6.42 -2.63 3.40
N VAL A 68 7.43 -3.40 3.04
CA VAL A 68 8.13 -4.32 3.94
C VAL A 68 9.61 -3.97 3.91
N HIS A 69 10.20 -3.80 5.08
CA HIS A 69 11.63 -3.52 5.20
C HIS A 69 12.44 -4.62 4.49
N PRO A 70 13.52 -4.27 3.74
CA PRO A 70 14.28 -5.27 2.97
C PRO A 70 14.72 -6.49 3.78
N ARG A 71 15.20 -6.28 5.02
CA ARG A 71 15.63 -7.37 5.92
C ARG A 71 14.51 -8.33 6.33
N ALA A 72 13.25 -7.90 6.22
CA ALA A 72 12.09 -8.68 6.62
C ALA A 72 11.36 -9.33 5.43
N ARG A 73 11.83 -9.11 4.21
CA ARG A 73 11.23 -9.69 2.99
C ARG A 73 11.49 -11.20 2.93
N GLY A 74 10.56 -11.93 2.29
CA GLY A 74 10.65 -13.37 2.15
C GLY A 74 10.34 -14.15 3.42
N LYS A 75 9.78 -13.51 4.44
CA LYS A 75 9.48 -14.11 5.76
C LYS A 75 7.99 -14.09 6.12
N GLY A 76 7.11 -13.84 5.13
CA GLY A 76 5.66 -13.83 5.35
C GLY A 76 5.09 -12.53 5.88
N VAL A 77 5.87 -11.48 6.05
CA VAL A 77 5.39 -10.17 6.54
C VAL A 77 4.42 -9.53 5.54
N GLY A 78 4.74 -9.57 4.25
CA GLY A 78 3.85 -9.07 3.21
C GLY A 78 2.51 -9.80 3.18
N ASP A 79 2.52 -11.12 3.31
CA ASP A 79 1.30 -11.94 3.38
C ASP A 79 0.45 -11.55 4.59
N ALA A 80 1.04 -11.38 5.75
CA ALA A 80 0.33 -10.97 6.98
C ALA A 80 -0.31 -9.59 6.81
N LEU A 81 0.39 -8.64 6.21
CA LEU A 81 -0.13 -7.30 5.94
C LEU A 81 -1.30 -7.33 4.94
N VAL A 82 -1.21 -8.12 3.88
CA VAL A 82 -2.32 -8.27 2.92
C VAL A 82 -3.55 -8.84 3.62
N LEU A 83 -3.40 -9.90 4.43
CA LEU A 83 -4.50 -10.49 5.19
C LEU A 83 -5.16 -9.46 6.13
N ALA A 84 -4.37 -8.68 6.84
CA ALA A 84 -4.89 -7.64 7.74
C ALA A 84 -5.69 -6.57 6.97
N THR A 85 -5.23 -6.15 5.79
CA THR A 85 -5.96 -5.19 4.96
C THR A 85 -7.28 -5.76 4.45
N VAL A 86 -7.30 -7.02 4.04
CA VAL A 86 -8.51 -7.71 3.57
C VAL A 86 -9.54 -7.84 4.69
N GLU A 87 -9.12 -8.27 5.88
CA GLU A 87 -10.02 -8.39 7.04
C GLU A 87 -10.59 -7.04 7.45
N SER A 88 -9.76 -6.00 7.47
CA SER A 88 -10.19 -4.64 7.80
C SER A 88 -11.21 -4.11 6.79
N ALA A 89 -10.99 -4.36 5.50
CA ALA A 89 -11.90 -3.93 4.44
C ALA A 89 -13.25 -4.64 4.55
N ARG A 90 -13.25 -5.93 4.84
CA ARG A 90 -14.50 -6.70 5.10
C ARG A 90 -15.24 -6.14 6.30
N ALA A 91 -14.56 -5.90 7.40
CA ALA A 91 -15.15 -5.37 8.62
C ALA A 91 -15.75 -3.97 8.42
N ALA A 92 -15.16 -3.17 7.54
CA ALA A 92 -15.66 -1.85 7.18
C ALA A 92 -16.86 -1.89 6.21
N GLY A 93 -17.22 -3.06 5.70
CA GLY A 93 -18.36 -3.24 4.80
C GLY A 93 -18.06 -2.96 3.34
N TYR A 94 -16.81 -2.91 2.95
CA TYR A 94 -16.45 -2.79 1.52
C TYR A 94 -16.75 -4.10 0.78
N ASP A 95 -17.19 -3.97 -0.46
CA ASP A 95 -17.46 -5.12 -1.34
C ASP A 95 -16.24 -5.50 -2.19
N GLU A 96 -15.30 -4.57 -2.33
CA GLU A 96 -14.13 -4.71 -3.19
C GLU A 96 -12.94 -3.99 -2.56
N LEU A 97 -11.76 -4.51 -2.77
CA LEU A 97 -10.50 -3.90 -2.35
C LEU A 97 -9.61 -3.67 -3.57
N LEU A 98 -9.18 -2.43 -3.74
CA LEU A 98 -8.36 -1.99 -4.88
C LEU A 98 -6.96 -1.62 -4.41
N LEU A 99 -5.99 -1.76 -5.30
CA LEU A 99 -4.64 -1.25 -5.11
C LEU A 99 -4.01 -0.91 -6.47
N TRP A 100 -2.98 -0.08 -6.41
CA TRP A 100 -2.15 0.24 -7.57
C TRP A 100 -0.74 -0.27 -7.33
N VAL A 101 -0.15 -0.91 -8.32
CA VAL A 101 1.21 -1.45 -8.26
C VAL A 101 1.98 -1.06 -9.51
N VAL A 102 3.23 -0.63 -9.34
CA VAL A 102 4.10 -0.28 -10.46
C VAL A 102 4.30 -1.51 -11.37
N GLU A 103 4.14 -1.35 -12.68
CA GLU A 103 4.14 -2.46 -13.63
C GLU A 103 5.38 -3.35 -13.57
N ASN A 104 6.54 -2.79 -13.23
CA ASN A 104 7.80 -3.54 -13.13
C ASN A 104 8.02 -4.22 -11.77
N ASN A 105 7.08 -4.05 -10.83
CA ASN A 105 7.18 -4.66 -9.51
C ASN A 105 6.53 -6.05 -9.50
N ASP A 106 7.17 -7.01 -10.17
CA ASP A 106 6.64 -8.36 -10.32
C ASP A 106 6.50 -9.09 -8.98
N HIS A 107 7.39 -8.80 -8.04
CA HIS A 107 7.34 -9.41 -6.71
C HIS A 107 6.08 -9.01 -5.95
N ALA A 108 5.74 -7.72 -5.97
CA ALA A 108 4.51 -7.23 -5.35
C ALA A 108 3.27 -7.76 -6.08
N GLN A 109 3.27 -7.79 -7.41
CA GLN A 109 2.16 -8.34 -8.19
C GLN A 109 1.89 -9.79 -7.82
N ARG A 110 2.93 -10.62 -7.74
CA ARG A 110 2.79 -12.04 -7.33
C ARG A 110 2.26 -12.19 -5.90
N LEU A 111 2.68 -11.31 -4.99
CA LEU A 111 2.14 -11.29 -3.62
C LEU A 111 0.63 -11.06 -3.64
N TYR A 112 0.17 -10.05 -4.36
CA TYR A 112 -1.26 -9.74 -4.45
C TYR A 112 -2.05 -10.84 -5.17
N GLU A 113 -1.51 -11.40 -6.24
CA GLU A 113 -2.13 -12.52 -6.96
C GLU A 113 -2.33 -13.74 -6.07
N ARG A 114 -1.35 -14.08 -5.21
CA ARG A 114 -1.50 -15.17 -4.24
C ARG A 114 -2.68 -14.98 -3.30
N HIS A 115 -3.05 -13.75 -3.03
CA HIS A 115 -4.17 -13.40 -2.15
C HIS A 115 -5.47 -13.12 -2.90
N GLY A 116 -5.54 -13.47 -4.18
CA GLY A 116 -6.76 -13.39 -4.98
C GLY A 116 -7.01 -12.06 -5.66
N PHE A 117 -6.05 -11.14 -5.67
CA PHE A 117 -6.14 -9.91 -6.46
C PHE A 117 -5.91 -10.23 -7.94
N GLN A 118 -6.64 -9.55 -8.81
CA GLN A 118 -6.53 -9.68 -10.26
C GLN A 118 -6.39 -8.30 -10.90
N ARG A 119 -5.67 -8.22 -12.00
CA ARG A 119 -5.55 -6.96 -12.75
C ARG A 119 -6.91 -6.58 -13.34
N THR A 120 -7.28 -5.31 -13.19
CA THR A 120 -8.55 -4.79 -13.76
C THR A 120 -8.40 -4.36 -15.21
N GLY A 121 -7.18 -4.15 -15.69
CA GLY A 121 -6.89 -3.58 -16.99
C GLY A 121 -6.65 -2.06 -16.96
N ALA A 122 -6.99 -1.39 -15.86
CA ALA A 122 -6.72 0.04 -15.71
C ALA A 122 -5.24 0.28 -15.44
N THR A 123 -4.70 1.32 -16.08
CA THR A 123 -3.32 1.79 -15.89
C THR A 123 -3.31 3.30 -15.78
N GLN A 124 -2.31 3.83 -15.09
CA GLN A 124 -2.10 5.27 -14.99
C GLN A 124 -0.62 5.57 -14.75
N LEU A 125 -0.21 6.82 -14.94
CA LEU A 125 1.12 7.24 -14.53
C LEU A 125 1.25 7.20 -13.02
N VAL A 126 2.40 6.76 -12.53
CA VAL A 126 2.70 6.72 -11.09
C VAL A 126 2.52 8.11 -10.46
N ARG A 127 2.93 9.15 -11.18
CA ARG A 127 2.69 10.57 -10.85
C ARG A 127 2.91 11.45 -12.07
N PRO A 128 2.41 12.70 -12.07
CA PRO A 128 2.71 13.63 -13.17
C PRO A 128 4.21 13.80 -13.36
N GLY A 129 4.67 13.74 -14.62
CA GLY A 129 6.08 13.89 -14.98
C GLY A 129 6.94 12.63 -14.83
N ASP A 130 6.34 11.50 -14.42
CA ASP A 130 7.01 10.21 -14.34
C ASP A 130 6.46 9.31 -15.45
N ASP A 131 7.35 8.71 -16.26
CA ASP A 131 6.95 7.85 -17.39
C ASP A 131 6.51 6.45 -16.96
N ARG A 132 6.76 6.08 -15.70
CA ARG A 132 6.38 4.75 -15.20
C ARG A 132 4.88 4.64 -15.06
N LEU A 133 4.37 3.47 -15.41
CA LEU A 133 2.96 3.12 -15.25
C LEU A 133 2.75 2.26 -14.02
N GLU A 134 1.61 2.42 -13.40
CA GLU A 134 1.08 1.48 -12.41
C GLU A 134 -0.20 0.87 -12.93
N CYS A 135 -0.45 -0.37 -12.53
CA CYS A 135 -1.67 -1.09 -12.88
C CYS A 135 -2.55 -1.29 -11.64
N GLU A 136 -3.85 -1.23 -11.88
CA GLU A 136 -4.83 -1.50 -10.83
C GLU A 136 -5.06 -3.00 -10.69
N MET A 137 -5.14 -3.44 -9.44
CA MET A 137 -5.57 -4.79 -9.10
C MET A 137 -6.76 -4.71 -8.13
N SER A 138 -7.64 -5.68 -8.21
CA SER A 138 -8.82 -5.74 -7.35
C SER A 138 -9.05 -7.13 -6.79
N LYS A 139 -9.71 -7.17 -5.64
CA LYS A 139 -10.19 -8.38 -5.00
C LYS A 139 -11.62 -8.16 -4.54
N SER A 140 -12.52 -9.07 -4.91
CA SER A 140 -13.87 -9.13 -4.35
C SER A 140 -13.82 -9.64 -2.91
N LEU A 141 -14.59 -9.00 -2.02
CA LEU A 141 -14.60 -9.30 -0.59
C LEU A 141 -15.79 -10.13 -0.14
#